data_25133b3faaf2315a94363cc68772666d
#
_entry.id   25133b3faaf2315a94363cc68772666d
#
_cell.length_a   1.000
_cell.length_b   1.000
_cell.length_c   1.000
_cell.angle_alpha   90.00
_cell.angle_beta   90.00
_cell.angle_gamma   90.00
#
_symmetry.space_group_name_H-M   'P 1'
#
loop_
_entity.id
_entity.type
_entity.pdbx_description
1 polymer ?
#
loop_
_entity_poly.entity_id
_entity_poly.type
_entity_poly.pdbx_seq_one_letter_code
_entity_poly.pdbx_strand_id
1 'polypeptide(L)'
;VAANEKVPKPQTQEHLLALQTLQIQQIVVVQNKVDLLSYDEVLANYKDITKFVKGTNAEKSPIIPISAQSGLNIDALIGSIESTIKTPERDEKADTVMHVLRSFDVNKPGIKLKDIKGGVIGGSLTQGIFNIGDEIEIKPGIMNEKNKSYEPIHTEITSLGTAAGIVESVKPGGLVAIGTKLDPSMTRSDSFIGSVIGKPGTLPDNSTLLKLDVNLFDSAVGSTVDSSEDLQVKPIQMGELLRLNIGTAPVLGKVTKVKSSNVEIELRRPACIFENGRVAISRRIAERWRLIGAGIVG
;
A
#
# COMPACT_ATOMS: atom_id res chain seq x y z
N VAL A 1 5.61 19.28 1.83
CA VAL A 1 5.25 20.23 2.89
C VAL A 1 4.95 21.58 2.25
N ALA A 2 3.86 22.26 2.65
CA ALA A 2 3.54 23.60 2.17
C ALA A 2 4.27 24.63 3.02
N ALA A 3 5.01 25.54 2.38
CA ALA A 3 5.84 26.54 3.07
C ALA A 3 5.00 27.54 3.89
N ASN A 4 3.79 27.85 3.43
CA ASN A 4 2.86 28.78 4.08
C ASN A 4 2.07 28.15 5.24
N GLU A 5 2.45 26.96 5.69
CA GLU A 5 1.77 26.24 6.77
C GLU A 5 2.75 25.90 7.90
N LYS A 6 2.22 25.78 9.11
CA LYS A 6 3.01 25.36 10.28
C LYS A 6 3.52 23.92 10.08
N VAL A 7 4.79 23.68 10.40
CA VAL A 7 5.45 22.37 10.31
C VAL A 7 5.70 21.83 11.71
N PRO A 8 5.44 20.53 11.95
CA PRO A 8 4.70 19.62 11.07
C PRO A 8 3.17 19.77 11.21
N LYS A 9 2.44 19.42 10.14
CA LYS A 9 1.01 19.09 10.24
C LYS A 9 0.81 17.66 10.72
N PRO A 10 -0.32 17.33 11.39
CA PRO A 10 -0.59 15.95 11.84
C PRO A 10 -0.47 14.90 10.74
N GLN A 11 -1.03 15.17 9.56
CA GLN A 11 -0.93 14.26 8.40
C GLN A 11 0.51 14.07 7.92
N THR A 12 1.34 15.12 7.96
CA THR A 12 2.75 15.04 7.57
C THR A 12 3.53 14.15 8.54
N GLN A 13 3.22 14.22 9.84
CA GLN A 13 3.78 13.31 10.83
C GLN A 13 3.36 11.86 10.60
N GLU A 14 2.06 11.63 10.33
CA GLU A 14 1.54 10.29 10.01
C GLU A 14 2.26 9.68 8.82
N HIS A 15 2.40 10.45 7.73
CA HIS A 15 3.08 9.97 6.53
C HIS A 15 4.55 9.65 6.78
N LEU A 16 5.27 10.52 7.51
CA LEU A 16 6.68 10.26 7.81
C LEU A 16 6.84 9.02 8.69
N LEU A 17 5.96 8.84 9.69
CA LEU A 17 5.97 7.64 10.52
C LEU A 17 5.64 6.37 9.72
N ALA A 18 4.71 6.45 8.77
CA ALA A 18 4.42 5.34 7.86
C ALA A 18 5.66 4.98 7.01
N LEU A 19 6.38 5.97 6.48
CA LEU A 19 7.63 5.76 5.74
C LEU A 19 8.72 5.12 6.62
N GLN A 20 8.84 5.54 7.87
CA GLN A 20 9.76 4.93 8.84
C GLN A 20 9.40 3.46 9.11
N THR A 21 8.11 3.20 9.34
CA THR A 21 7.58 1.85 9.58
C THR A 21 7.84 0.92 8.41
N LEU A 22 7.65 1.40 7.20
CA LEU A 22 7.93 0.68 5.97
C LEU A 22 9.42 0.62 5.65
N GLN A 23 10.28 1.26 6.49
CA GLN A 23 11.73 1.36 6.30
C GLN A 23 12.13 1.94 4.94
N ILE A 24 11.34 2.89 4.44
CA ILE A 24 11.67 3.62 3.21
C ILE A 24 12.86 4.54 3.51
N GLN A 25 13.98 4.33 2.81
CA GLN A 25 15.22 5.09 3.02
C GLN A 25 15.43 6.17 1.96
N GLN A 26 14.85 6.01 0.78
CA GLN A 26 15.03 6.93 -0.33
C GLN A 26 13.90 7.96 -0.32
N ILE A 27 14.16 9.11 0.25
CA ILE A 27 13.16 10.17 0.47
C ILE A 27 13.71 11.47 -0.06
N VAL A 28 12.87 12.24 -0.76
CA VAL A 28 13.10 13.63 -1.14
C VAL A 28 12.03 14.47 -0.45
N VAL A 29 12.44 15.46 0.32
CA VAL A 29 11.51 16.38 1.00
C VAL A 29 11.31 17.61 0.12
N VAL A 30 10.06 17.96 -0.12
CA VAL A 30 9.70 19.10 -0.96
C VAL A 30 9.05 20.19 -0.13
N GLN A 31 9.64 21.38 -0.13
CA GLN A 31 9.06 22.61 0.42
C GLN A 31 8.36 23.37 -0.70
N ASN A 32 7.04 23.15 -0.85
CA ASN A 32 6.25 23.74 -1.94
C ASN A 32 5.58 25.05 -1.53
N LYS A 33 5.12 25.83 -2.52
CA LYS A 33 4.44 27.13 -2.38
C LYS A 33 5.34 28.22 -1.80
N VAL A 34 6.63 28.22 -2.16
CA VAL A 34 7.56 29.24 -1.68
C VAL A 34 7.27 30.63 -2.28
N ASP A 35 6.53 30.66 -3.39
CA ASP A 35 6.07 31.89 -4.05
C ASP A 35 5.09 32.73 -3.23
N LEU A 36 4.46 32.15 -2.20
CA LEU A 36 3.49 32.84 -1.34
C LEU A 36 4.13 33.57 -0.16
N LEU A 37 5.44 33.47 0.02
CA LEU A 37 6.15 33.93 1.21
C LEU A 37 7.37 34.79 0.84
N SER A 38 7.80 35.63 1.77
CA SER A 38 9.09 36.32 1.68
C SER A 38 10.25 35.32 1.87
N TYR A 39 11.44 35.73 1.44
CA TYR A 39 12.65 34.92 1.58
C TYR A 39 12.93 34.47 3.02
N ASP A 40 12.76 35.40 3.99
CA ASP A 40 13.00 35.12 5.41
C ASP A 40 12.00 34.09 5.98
N GLU A 41 10.74 34.17 5.58
CA GLU A 41 9.70 33.22 5.96
C GLU A 41 9.96 31.82 5.35
N VAL A 42 10.38 31.75 4.08
CA VAL A 42 10.78 30.47 3.44
C VAL A 42 11.95 29.86 4.19
N LEU A 43 12.96 30.67 4.56
CA LEU A 43 14.13 30.19 5.30
C LEU A 43 13.77 29.70 6.71
N ALA A 44 12.87 30.41 7.40
CA ALA A 44 12.38 29.99 8.70
C ALA A 44 11.64 28.63 8.63
N ASN A 45 10.72 28.48 7.67
CA ASN A 45 10.01 27.24 7.44
C ASN A 45 10.96 26.10 7.03
N TYR A 46 11.99 26.36 6.21
CA TYR A 46 13.03 25.38 5.88
C TYR A 46 13.76 24.86 7.14
N LYS A 47 14.09 25.74 8.08
CA LYS A 47 14.69 25.35 9.37
C LYS A 47 13.74 24.49 10.19
N ASP A 48 12.44 24.78 10.18
CA ASP A 48 11.44 23.98 10.88
C ASP A 48 11.27 22.59 10.26
N ILE A 49 11.30 22.48 8.91
CA ILE A 49 11.33 21.19 8.21
C ILE A 49 12.60 20.40 8.61
N THR A 50 13.76 21.05 8.63
CA THR A 50 15.02 20.41 9.03
C THR A 50 14.96 19.88 10.46
N LYS A 51 14.36 20.62 11.39
CA LYS A 51 14.15 20.16 12.78
C LYS A 51 13.18 18.99 12.83
N PHE A 52 12.11 19.03 12.03
CA PHE A 52 11.08 18.00 12.01
C PHE A 52 11.61 16.65 11.51
N VAL A 53 12.47 16.64 10.49
CA VAL A 53 13.03 15.39 9.95
C VAL A 53 14.21 14.84 10.74
N LYS A 54 14.76 15.60 11.68
CA LYS A 54 15.90 15.20 12.51
C LYS A 54 15.56 13.96 13.36
N GLY A 55 16.45 12.98 13.39
CA GLY A 55 16.23 11.70 14.08
C GLY A 55 15.30 10.74 13.36
N THR A 56 14.87 11.04 12.13
CA THR A 56 14.03 10.18 11.31
C THR A 56 14.79 9.58 10.13
N ASN A 57 14.19 8.67 9.39
CA ASN A 57 14.75 8.14 8.13
C ASN A 57 14.89 9.21 7.03
N ALA A 58 14.25 10.37 7.18
CA ALA A 58 14.38 11.52 6.26
C ALA A 58 15.46 12.54 6.69
N GLU A 59 16.21 12.32 7.76
CA GLU A 59 17.19 13.30 8.28
C GLU A 59 18.24 13.70 7.25
N LYS A 60 18.70 12.74 6.44
CA LYS A 60 19.70 12.97 5.40
C LYS A 60 19.10 13.25 4.02
N SER A 61 17.79 13.35 3.94
CA SER A 61 17.09 13.59 2.68
C SER A 61 17.28 15.02 2.19
N PRO A 62 17.46 15.23 0.88
CA PRO A 62 17.49 16.57 0.32
C PRO A 62 16.14 17.26 0.53
N ILE A 63 16.18 18.54 0.93
CA ILE A 63 15.00 19.41 1.06
C ILE A 63 15.01 20.41 -0.07
N ILE A 64 14.06 20.31 -1.00
CA ILE A 64 14.03 21.12 -2.22
C ILE A 64 12.89 22.16 -2.11
N PRO A 65 13.22 23.46 -2.02
CA PRO A 65 12.21 24.53 -2.06
C PRO A 65 11.75 24.73 -3.51
N ILE A 66 10.44 24.67 -3.74
CA ILE A 66 9.83 24.82 -5.07
C ILE A 66 8.57 25.68 -5.04
N SER A 67 8.19 26.18 -6.21
CA SER A 67 6.81 26.56 -6.49
C SER A 67 6.30 25.75 -7.68
N ALA A 68 5.44 24.80 -7.40
CA ALA A 68 4.82 24.00 -8.46
C ALA A 68 3.94 24.85 -9.39
N GLN A 69 3.36 25.95 -8.87
CA GLN A 69 2.50 26.86 -9.63
C GLN A 69 3.29 27.67 -10.66
N SER A 70 4.49 28.17 -10.29
CA SER A 70 5.33 28.98 -11.18
C SER A 70 6.40 28.18 -11.92
N GLY A 71 6.56 26.89 -11.60
CA GLY A 71 7.63 26.04 -12.16
C GLY A 71 9.01 26.26 -11.53
N LEU A 72 9.11 27.06 -10.47
CA LEU A 72 10.37 27.35 -9.80
C LEU A 72 11.01 26.10 -9.20
N ASN A 73 12.29 25.85 -9.53
CA ASN A 73 13.11 24.73 -9.04
C ASN A 73 12.55 23.31 -9.35
N ILE A 74 11.68 23.17 -10.35
CA ILE A 74 11.17 21.85 -10.75
C ILE A 74 12.31 20.99 -11.34
N ASP A 75 13.22 21.58 -12.08
CA ASP A 75 14.44 20.94 -12.61
C ASP A 75 15.33 20.39 -11.48
N ALA A 76 15.54 21.18 -10.42
CA ALA A 76 16.29 20.76 -9.23
C ALA A 76 15.58 19.61 -8.48
N LEU A 77 14.25 19.63 -8.41
CA LEU A 77 13.47 18.54 -7.85
C LEU A 77 13.63 17.24 -8.66
N ILE A 78 13.51 17.32 -10.00
CA ILE A 78 13.68 16.16 -10.89
C ILE A 78 15.10 15.61 -10.73
N GLY A 79 16.13 16.44 -10.78
CA GLY A 79 17.51 16.02 -10.56
C GLY A 79 17.75 15.38 -9.20
N SER A 80 17.08 15.89 -8.15
CA SER A 80 17.15 15.32 -6.81
C SER A 80 16.45 13.95 -6.73
N ILE A 81 15.31 13.76 -7.40
CA ILE A 81 14.63 12.48 -7.49
C ILE A 81 15.52 11.46 -8.19
N GLU A 82 16.05 11.78 -9.37
CA GLU A 82 16.93 10.89 -10.15
C GLU A 82 18.19 10.47 -9.40
N SER A 83 18.79 11.39 -8.64
CA SER A 83 20.01 11.10 -7.87
C SER A 83 19.75 10.32 -6.58
N THR A 84 18.60 10.54 -5.93
CA THR A 84 18.30 10.01 -4.59
C THR A 84 17.50 8.71 -4.68
N ILE A 85 16.53 8.62 -5.60
CA ILE A 85 15.59 7.49 -5.68
C ILE A 85 16.05 6.56 -6.79
N LYS A 86 16.70 5.47 -6.40
CA LYS A 86 17.13 4.43 -7.33
C LYS A 86 15.99 3.47 -7.61
N THR A 87 15.81 3.11 -8.87
CA THR A 87 14.87 2.06 -9.27
C THR A 87 15.31 0.75 -8.60
N PRO A 88 14.45 0.09 -7.83
CA PRO A 88 14.80 -1.18 -7.20
C PRO A 88 14.98 -2.28 -8.26
N GLU A 89 15.99 -3.11 -8.08
CA GLU A 89 16.11 -4.34 -8.86
C GLU A 89 14.96 -5.28 -8.50
N ARG A 90 14.34 -5.86 -9.53
CA ARG A 90 13.22 -6.76 -9.40
C ARG A 90 13.55 -8.08 -10.06
N ASP A 91 13.17 -9.19 -9.41
CA ASP A 91 13.42 -10.52 -9.94
C ASP A 91 12.35 -10.88 -11.00
N GLU A 92 12.75 -10.84 -12.27
CA GLU A 92 11.91 -11.24 -13.40
C GLU A 92 11.79 -12.77 -13.54
N LYS A 93 12.67 -13.56 -12.88
CA LYS A 93 12.70 -15.02 -12.96
C LYS A 93 11.97 -15.70 -11.80
N ALA A 94 11.66 -14.95 -10.74
CA ALA A 94 10.89 -15.45 -9.62
C ALA A 94 9.45 -15.79 -10.01
N ASP A 95 8.78 -16.57 -9.17
CA ASP A 95 7.34 -16.80 -9.29
C ASP A 95 6.57 -15.49 -9.36
N THR A 96 5.65 -15.41 -10.31
CA THR A 96 4.99 -14.15 -10.60
C THR A 96 4.02 -13.77 -9.51
N VAL A 97 4.15 -12.55 -8.97
CA VAL A 97 3.28 -12.00 -7.92
C VAL A 97 2.84 -10.58 -8.27
N MET A 98 1.53 -10.39 -8.34
CA MET A 98 0.90 -9.08 -8.53
C MET A 98 -0.10 -8.81 -7.40
N HIS A 99 0.04 -7.69 -6.73
CA HIS A 99 -0.92 -7.22 -5.73
C HIS A 99 -2.02 -6.40 -6.40
N VAL A 100 -3.28 -6.78 -6.18
CA VAL A 100 -4.45 -6.12 -6.78
C VAL A 100 -4.78 -4.84 -6.02
N LEU A 101 -4.89 -3.75 -6.77
CA LEU A 101 -5.23 -2.41 -6.27
C LEU A 101 -6.62 -1.97 -6.74
N ARG A 102 -7.06 -2.43 -7.92
CA ARG A 102 -8.33 -2.08 -8.53
C ARG A 102 -8.91 -3.27 -9.29
N SER A 103 -10.23 -3.32 -9.41
CA SER A 103 -10.90 -4.17 -10.38
C SER A 103 -12.16 -3.49 -10.90
N PHE A 104 -12.45 -3.68 -12.19
CA PHE A 104 -13.56 -2.97 -12.82
C PHE A 104 -14.05 -3.68 -14.10
N ASP A 105 -15.30 -3.40 -14.43
CA ASP A 105 -15.94 -3.76 -15.69
C ASP A 105 -15.73 -2.60 -16.70
N VAL A 106 -15.10 -2.91 -17.83
CA VAL A 106 -14.81 -1.93 -18.89
C VAL A 106 -15.91 -1.83 -19.94
N ASN A 107 -16.96 -2.64 -19.81
CA ASN A 107 -18.03 -2.70 -20.78
C ASN A 107 -18.99 -1.52 -20.61
N LYS A 108 -19.31 -0.85 -21.72
CA LYS A 108 -20.28 0.25 -21.72
C LYS A 108 -21.71 -0.30 -21.73
N PRO A 109 -22.67 0.39 -21.09
CA PRO A 109 -24.07 0.03 -21.22
C PRO A 109 -24.52 -0.08 -22.68
N GLY A 110 -25.26 -1.15 -23.02
CA GLY A 110 -25.75 -1.38 -24.39
C GLY A 110 -24.77 -2.07 -25.34
N ILE A 111 -23.60 -2.50 -24.86
CA ILE A 111 -22.67 -3.31 -25.67
C ILE A 111 -23.35 -4.62 -26.12
N LYS A 112 -23.06 -5.08 -27.35
CA LYS A 112 -23.59 -6.35 -27.84
C LYS A 112 -22.89 -7.52 -27.14
N LEU A 113 -23.61 -8.60 -26.87
CA LEU A 113 -23.08 -9.79 -26.16
C LEU A 113 -21.77 -10.31 -26.73
N LYS A 114 -21.62 -10.32 -28.05
CA LYS A 114 -20.40 -10.79 -28.74
C LYS A 114 -19.17 -9.88 -28.51
N ASP A 115 -19.40 -8.65 -28.12
CA ASP A 115 -18.35 -7.64 -27.94
C ASP A 115 -17.99 -7.42 -26.44
N ILE A 116 -18.66 -8.16 -25.53
CA ILE A 116 -18.40 -8.10 -24.09
C ILE A 116 -16.97 -8.57 -23.82
N LYS A 117 -16.23 -7.72 -23.14
CA LYS A 117 -14.90 -8.04 -22.62
C LYS A 117 -15.02 -8.58 -21.21
N GLY A 118 -14.14 -9.52 -20.87
CA GLY A 118 -14.05 -10.02 -19.51
C GLY A 118 -13.62 -8.95 -18.51
N GLY A 119 -13.69 -9.29 -17.24
CA GLY A 119 -13.34 -8.39 -16.16
C GLY A 119 -11.87 -7.97 -16.19
N VAL A 120 -11.59 -6.74 -15.76
CA VAL A 120 -10.24 -6.17 -15.72
C VAL A 120 -9.77 -6.01 -14.29
N ILE A 121 -8.52 -6.40 -14.04
CA ILE A 121 -7.87 -6.29 -12.72
C ILE A 121 -6.60 -5.46 -12.86
N GLY A 122 -6.47 -4.42 -12.07
CA GLY A 122 -5.32 -3.52 -12.03
C GLY A 122 -4.52 -3.66 -10.73
N GLY A 123 -3.21 -3.61 -10.85
CA GLY A 123 -2.36 -3.72 -9.66
C GLY A 123 -0.88 -3.48 -9.92
N SER A 124 -0.06 -3.84 -8.95
CA SER A 124 1.39 -3.73 -9.03
C SER A 124 2.02 -5.11 -9.15
N LEU A 125 2.69 -5.36 -10.27
CA LEU A 125 3.52 -6.54 -10.46
C LEU A 125 4.83 -6.34 -9.70
N THR A 126 5.10 -7.20 -8.71
CA THR A 126 6.26 -7.06 -7.83
C THR A 126 7.43 -7.94 -8.22
N GLN A 127 7.16 -9.09 -8.82
CA GLN A 127 8.15 -10.05 -9.33
C GLN A 127 7.57 -10.92 -10.44
N GLY A 128 8.44 -11.59 -11.20
CA GLY A 128 8.06 -12.46 -12.30
C GLY A 128 7.55 -11.71 -13.53
N ILE A 129 7.04 -12.42 -14.53
CA ILE A 129 6.55 -11.88 -15.80
C ILE A 129 5.18 -12.47 -16.11
N PHE A 130 4.25 -11.66 -16.62
CA PHE A 130 3.03 -12.13 -17.26
C PHE A 130 3.06 -11.89 -18.77
N ASN A 131 2.50 -12.85 -19.50
CA ASN A 131 2.26 -12.77 -20.94
C ASN A 131 0.77 -12.96 -21.25
N ILE A 132 0.32 -12.46 -22.40
CA ILE A 132 -1.02 -12.78 -22.90
C ILE A 132 -1.12 -14.30 -23.11
N GLY A 133 -2.23 -14.90 -22.66
CA GLY A 133 -2.46 -16.34 -22.70
C GLY A 133 -1.99 -17.09 -21.46
N ASP A 134 -1.27 -16.45 -20.53
CA ASP A 134 -0.90 -17.11 -19.27
C ASP A 134 -2.16 -17.43 -18.45
N GLU A 135 -2.19 -18.65 -17.89
CA GLU A 135 -3.14 -18.99 -16.84
C GLU A 135 -2.72 -18.35 -15.53
N ILE A 136 -3.68 -17.79 -14.80
CA ILE A 136 -3.47 -17.12 -13.51
C ILE A 136 -4.42 -17.63 -12.44
N GLU A 137 -3.92 -17.60 -11.21
CA GLU A 137 -4.65 -17.88 -9.97
C GLU A 137 -4.80 -16.59 -9.18
N ILE A 138 -6.01 -16.35 -8.65
CA ILE A 138 -6.34 -15.18 -7.82
C ILE A 138 -6.69 -15.67 -6.42
N LYS A 139 -5.91 -15.31 -5.42
CA LYS A 139 -6.14 -15.61 -4.00
C LYS A 139 -6.46 -14.33 -3.20
N PRO A 140 -7.32 -14.41 -2.16
CA PRO A 140 -7.94 -15.60 -1.59
C PRO A 140 -9.08 -16.18 -2.44
N GLY A 141 -9.53 -15.50 -3.51
CA GLY A 141 -10.60 -15.94 -4.36
C GLY A 141 -11.99 -15.52 -3.86
N ILE A 142 -12.98 -16.34 -4.10
CA ILE A 142 -14.38 -16.12 -3.73
C ILE A 142 -14.85 -17.08 -2.66
N MET A 143 -15.81 -16.62 -1.86
CA MET A 143 -16.42 -17.44 -0.83
C MET A 143 -17.40 -18.42 -1.47
N ASN A 144 -17.16 -19.71 -1.25
CA ASN A 144 -18.10 -20.76 -1.59
C ASN A 144 -19.10 -20.91 -0.43
N GLU A 145 -20.35 -20.51 -0.65
CA GLU A 145 -21.40 -20.54 0.39
C GLU A 145 -21.70 -21.93 0.93
N LYS A 146 -21.51 -22.98 0.11
CA LYS A 146 -21.78 -24.36 0.50
C LYS A 146 -20.77 -24.87 1.55
N ASN A 147 -19.50 -24.59 1.30
CA ASN A 147 -18.40 -25.10 2.13
C ASN A 147 -17.91 -24.06 3.16
N LYS A 148 -18.42 -22.80 3.08
CA LYS A 148 -17.96 -21.66 3.86
C LYS A 148 -16.44 -21.45 3.80
N SER A 149 -15.84 -21.80 2.67
CA SER A 149 -14.41 -21.66 2.38
C SER A 149 -14.19 -20.73 1.22
N TYR A 150 -13.02 -20.09 1.18
CA TYR A 150 -12.58 -19.30 0.05
C TYR A 150 -11.85 -20.20 -0.93
N GLU A 151 -12.27 -20.15 -2.17
CA GLU A 151 -11.67 -20.92 -3.27
C GLU A 151 -10.95 -19.99 -4.23
N PRO A 152 -9.69 -20.29 -4.58
CA PRO A 152 -8.96 -19.56 -5.60
C PRO A 152 -9.74 -19.52 -6.92
N ILE A 153 -9.58 -18.41 -7.65
CA ILE A 153 -10.17 -18.26 -8.97
C ILE A 153 -9.08 -18.48 -10.02
N HIS A 154 -9.36 -19.33 -10.99
CA HIS A 154 -8.48 -19.56 -12.13
C HIS A 154 -9.07 -18.89 -13.38
N THR A 155 -8.23 -18.20 -14.14
CA THR A 155 -8.61 -17.55 -15.40
C THR A 155 -7.39 -17.36 -16.29
N GLU A 156 -7.60 -16.87 -17.49
CA GLU A 156 -6.55 -16.62 -18.48
C GLU A 156 -6.43 -15.12 -18.77
N ILE A 157 -5.21 -14.66 -19.03
CA ILE A 157 -4.91 -13.30 -19.44
C ILE A 157 -5.29 -13.11 -20.92
N THR A 158 -6.24 -12.20 -21.17
CA THR A 158 -6.68 -11.89 -22.55
C THR A 158 -6.02 -10.63 -23.11
N SER A 159 -5.58 -9.72 -22.22
CA SER A 159 -4.87 -8.49 -22.60
C SER A 159 -4.05 -7.96 -21.43
N LEU A 160 -2.98 -7.25 -21.75
CA LEU A 160 -2.12 -6.57 -20.79
C LEU A 160 -2.00 -5.10 -21.15
N GLY A 161 -2.13 -4.23 -20.15
CA GLY A 161 -2.02 -2.79 -20.32
C GLY A 161 -1.09 -2.16 -19.29
N THR A 162 -0.36 -1.16 -19.72
CA THR A 162 0.52 -0.31 -18.91
C THR A 162 0.25 1.16 -19.20
N ALA A 163 0.96 2.07 -18.56
CA ALA A 163 0.90 3.50 -18.89
C ALA A 163 1.30 3.79 -20.36
N ALA A 164 2.12 2.93 -20.97
CA ALA A 164 2.54 3.04 -22.36
C ALA A 164 1.50 2.48 -23.37
N GLY A 165 0.43 1.83 -22.90
CA GLY A 165 -0.61 1.23 -23.73
C GLY A 165 -0.72 -0.29 -23.57
N ILE A 166 -1.30 -0.93 -24.58
CA ILE A 166 -1.44 -2.40 -24.66
C ILE A 166 -0.10 -3.02 -25.04
N VAL A 167 0.27 -4.09 -24.35
CA VAL A 167 1.54 -4.81 -24.53
C VAL A 167 1.31 -6.33 -24.53
N GLU A 168 2.26 -7.10 -25.05
CA GLU A 168 2.19 -8.57 -25.07
C GLU A 168 2.69 -9.20 -23.77
N SER A 169 3.61 -8.52 -23.07
CA SER A 169 4.17 -8.98 -21.80
C SER A 169 4.39 -7.82 -20.85
N VAL A 170 4.37 -8.09 -19.56
CA VAL A 170 4.65 -7.11 -18.51
C VAL A 170 5.68 -7.65 -17.52
N LYS A 171 6.57 -6.75 -17.11
CA LYS A 171 7.63 -6.97 -16.13
C LYS A 171 7.35 -6.19 -14.86
N PRO A 172 8.01 -6.51 -13.72
CA PRO A 172 7.87 -5.77 -12.49
C PRO A 172 8.30 -4.30 -12.65
N GLY A 173 7.52 -3.41 -12.08
CA GLY A 173 7.80 -1.97 -12.11
C GLY A 173 6.65 -1.17 -12.73
N GLY A 174 5.81 -0.60 -11.91
CA GLY A 174 4.67 0.20 -12.32
C GLY A 174 3.32 -0.52 -12.17
N LEU A 175 2.28 0.16 -12.65
CA LEU A 175 0.92 -0.37 -12.63
C LEU A 175 0.62 -1.15 -13.91
N VAL A 176 -0.01 -2.30 -13.73
CA VAL A 176 -0.41 -3.20 -14.81
C VAL A 176 -1.92 -3.41 -14.73
N ALA A 177 -2.58 -3.39 -15.88
CA ALA A 177 -3.97 -3.82 -16.02
C ALA A 177 -4.00 -5.16 -16.77
N ILE A 178 -4.68 -6.15 -16.20
CA ILE A 178 -4.87 -7.48 -16.75
C ILE A 178 -6.33 -7.63 -17.17
N GLY A 179 -6.61 -7.78 -18.46
CA GLY A 179 -7.89 -8.25 -18.95
C GLY A 179 -7.97 -9.77 -18.83
N THR A 180 -9.10 -10.28 -18.36
CA THR A 180 -9.28 -11.71 -18.06
C THR A 180 -10.48 -12.29 -18.80
N LYS A 181 -10.68 -13.61 -18.70
CA LYS A 181 -11.90 -14.30 -19.15
C LYS A 181 -13.00 -14.33 -18.07
N LEU A 182 -12.80 -13.68 -16.93
CA LEU A 182 -13.82 -13.60 -15.87
C LEU A 182 -15.07 -12.89 -16.34
N ASP A 183 -16.22 -13.30 -15.79
CA ASP A 183 -17.44 -12.53 -15.92
C ASP A 183 -17.18 -11.08 -15.40
N PRO A 184 -17.47 -10.04 -16.21
CA PRO A 184 -17.21 -8.66 -15.81
C PRO A 184 -17.98 -8.24 -14.55
N SER A 185 -19.08 -8.90 -14.19
CA SER A 185 -19.79 -8.65 -12.94
C SER A 185 -18.95 -8.95 -11.70
N MET A 186 -18.01 -9.91 -11.78
CA MET A 186 -17.13 -10.28 -10.68
C MET A 186 -16.11 -9.20 -10.36
N THR A 187 -15.74 -8.36 -11.31
CA THR A 187 -14.70 -7.32 -11.14
C THR A 187 -15.26 -5.94 -10.83
N ARG A 188 -16.60 -5.81 -10.73
CA ARG A 188 -17.25 -4.53 -10.40
C ARG A 188 -16.93 -4.05 -9.00
N SER A 189 -16.94 -2.73 -8.86
CA SER A 189 -16.82 -2.04 -7.56
C SER A 189 -15.58 -2.46 -6.76
N ASP A 190 -14.47 -2.69 -7.46
CA ASP A 190 -13.19 -3.04 -6.83
C ASP A 190 -13.24 -4.32 -5.96
N SER A 191 -14.07 -5.30 -6.34
CA SER A 191 -14.33 -6.54 -5.59
C SER A 191 -13.06 -7.38 -5.32
N PHE A 192 -12.02 -7.24 -6.14
CA PHE A 192 -10.75 -7.94 -5.98
C PHE A 192 -9.67 -7.15 -5.26
N ILE A 193 -9.96 -5.97 -4.71
CA ILE A 193 -8.95 -5.24 -3.90
C ILE A 193 -8.45 -6.14 -2.77
N GLY A 194 -7.14 -6.18 -2.62
CA GLY A 194 -6.46 -6.98 -1.61
C GLY A 194 -6.18 -8.42 -2.01
N SER A 195 -6.61 -8.83 -3.20
CA SER A 195 -6.21 -10.12 -3.75
C SER A 195 -4.78 -10.09 -4.29
N VAL A 196 -4.21 -11.28 -4.47
CA VAL A 196 -2.91 -11.49 -5.10
C VAL A 196 -3.12 -12.38 -6.31
N ILE A 197 -2.42 -12.06 -7.39
CA ILE A 197 -2.42 -12.83 -8.63
C ILE A 197 -1.04 -13.44 -8.84
N GLY A 198 -1.00 -14.71 -9.18
CA GLY A 198 0.20 -15.45 -9.57
C GLY A 198 -0.10 -16.50 -10.60
N LYS A 199 0.91 -17.30 -10.98
CA LYS A 199 0.70 -18.51 -11.77
C LYS A 199 0.07 -19.60 -10.90
N PRO A 200 -0.74 -20.52 -11.47
CA PRO A 200 -1.41 -21.55 -10.68
C PRO A 200 -0.43 -22.36 -9.81
N GLY A 201 -0.75 -22.45 -8.52
CA GLY A 201 0.04 -23.22 -7.55
C GLY A 201 1.34 -22.56 -7.06
N THR A 202 1.64 -21.32 -7.45
CA THR A 202 2.86 -20.61 -7.00
C THR A 202 2.61 -19.68 -5.81
N LEU A 203 1.36 -19.32 -5.55
CA LEU A 203 1.01 -18.45 -4.44
C LEU A 203 0.88 -19.21 -3.12
N PRO A 204 1.24 -18.60 -1.99
CA PRO A 204 0.97 -19.16 -0.66
C PRO A 204 -0.51 -19.53 -0.48
N ASP A 205 -0.76 -20.50 0.39
CA ASP A 205 -2.13 -20.88 0.72
C ASP A 205 -2.87 -19.78 1.49
N ASN A 206 -4.19 -19.78 1.33
CA ASN A 206 -5.04 -18.89 2.10
C ASN A 206 -4.97 -19.22 3.58
N SER A 207 -4.70 -18.24 4.43
CA SER A 207 -4.69 -18.43 5.88
C SER A 207 -5.62 -17.44 6.58
N THR A 208 -6.33 -17.95 7.59
CA THR A 208 -7.07 -17.14 8.56
C THR A 208 -6.27 -16.88 9.83
N LEU A 209 -5.13 -17.55 10.01
CA LEU A 209 -4.23 -17.32 11.13
C LEU A 209 -3.02 -16.51 10.69
N LEU A 210 -2.81 -15.37 11.36
CA LEU A 210 -1.67 -14.49 11.14
C LEU A 210 -0.81 -14.44 12.39
N LYS A 211 0.46 -14.75 12.26
CA LYS A 211 1.46 -14.60 13.33
C LYS A 211 2.36 -13.41 12.97
N LEU A 212 2.52 -12.49 13.90
CA LEU A 212 3.29 -11.27 13.71
C LEU A 212 4.30 -11.09 14.83
N ASP A 213 5.50 -10.72 14.47
CA ASP A 213 6.41 -10.02 15.38
C ASP A 213 6.13 -8.52 15.27
N VAL A 214 5.59 -7.92 16.33
CA VAL A 214 4.98 -6.60 16.31
C VAL A 214 5.92 -5.56 16.91
N ASN A 215 6.06 -4.45 16.21
CA ASN A 215 6.68 -3.22 16.69
C ASN A 215 5.63 -2.11 16.75
N LEU A 216 5.30 -1.68 17.97
CA LEU A 216 4.35 -0.59 18.21
C LEU A 216 5.06 0.75 18.27
N PHE A 217 4.35 1.80 17.90
CA PHE A 217 4.82 3.19 18.05
C PHE A 217 4.69 3.64 19.49
N ASP A 218 5.49 4.61 19.88
CA ASP A 218 5.38 5.25 21.21
C ASP A 218 4.07 6.05 21.34
N SER A 219 3.59 6.64 20.24
CA SER A 219 2.35 7.41 20.20
C SER A 219 1.52 7.12 18.94
N ALA A 220 0.20 7.07 19.09
CA ALA A 220 -0.73 6.99 17.98
C ALA A 220 -0.77 8.34 17.24
N VAL A 221 -0.63 8.31 15.91
CA VAL A 221 -0.50 9.53 15.11
C VAL A 221 -1.87 10.05 14.68
N GLY A 222 -2.02 11.37 14.64
CA GLY A 222 -3.17 12.06 14.06
C GLY A 222 -4.34 12.30 14.99
N SER A 223 -4.16 12.28 16.29
CA SER A 223 -5.20 12.76 17.19
C SER A 223 -5.08 14.28 17.37
N THR A 224 -6.17 14.98 17.10
CA THR A 224 -6.39 16.40 17.46
C THR A 224 -6.91 16.55 18.88
N VAL A 225 -6.72 15.53 19.73
CA VAL A 225 -7.19 15.54 21.11
C VAL A 225 -6.10 16.20 21.95
N ASP A 226 -6.47 17.28 22.66
CA ASP A 226 -5.59 18.12 23.45
C ASP A 226 -5.00 17.46 24.73
N SER A 227 -5.19 16.13 24.91
CA SER A 227 -4.64 15.40 26.06
C SER A 227 -3.48 14.48 25.61
N SER A 228 -2.30 14.77 26.12
CA SER A 228 -1.08 13.99 25.86
C SER A 228 -1.15 12.53 26.34
N GLU A 229 -2.07 12.19 27.24
CA GLU A 229 -2.26 10.85 27.78
C GLU A 229 -3.00 9.88 26.82
N ASP A 230 -3.87 10.40 25.95
CA ASP A 230 -4.62 9.58 24.98
C ASP A 230 -3.81 9.20 23.73
N LEU A 231 -2.59 9.72 23.60
CA LEU A 231 -1.72 9.51 22.45
C LEU A 231 -0.78 8.33 22.60
N GLN A 232 -0.51 7.84 23.80
CA GLN A 232 0.37 6.70 24.02
C GLN A 232 -0.27 5.42 23.47
N VAL A 233 0.47 4.70 22.62
CA VAL A 233 0.05 3.41 22.12
C VAL A 233 0.18 2.37 23.23
N LYS A 234 -0.97 1.94 23.78
CA LYS A 234 -1.01 0.83 24.74
C LYS A 234 -0.65 -0.49 24.05
N PRO A 235 -0.01 -1.42 24.79
CA PRO A 235 0.24 -2.77 24.27
C PRO A 235 -1.02 -3.44 23.74
N ILE A 236 -0.86 -4.30 22.74
CA ILE A 236 -1.96 -5.08 22.17
C ILE A 236 -2.45 -6.07 23.23
N GLN A 237 -3.77 -6.21 23.34
CA GLN A 237 -4.41 -7.09 24.31
C GLN A 237 -5.09 -8.26 23.63
N MET A 238 -5.18 -9.39 24.36
CA MET A 238 -5.93 -10.55 23.91
C MET A 238 -7.42 -10.21 23.75
N GLY A 239 -8.04 -10.69 22.66
CA GLY A 239 -9.43 -10.39 22.32
C GLY A 239 -9.65 -9.08 21.58
N GLU A 240 -8.63 -8.25 21.44
CA GLU A 240 -8.70 -6.97 20.74
C GLU A 240 -8.98 -7.15 19.26
N LEU A 241 -9.80 -6.25 18.67
CA LEU A 241 -10.08 -6.21 17.24
C LEU A 241 -9.16 -5.17 16.58
N LEU A 242 -8.33 -5.63 15.64
CA LEU A 242 -7.39 -4.81 14.90
C LEU A 242 -7.75 -4.78 13.42
N ARG A 243 -7.44 -3.67 12.76
CA ARG A 243 -7.42 -3.59 11.30
C ARG A 243 -5.99 -3.75 10.82
N LEU A 244 -5.80 -4.70 9.93
CA LEU A 244 -4.51 -5.11 9.40
C LEU A 244 -4.47 -4.83 7.91
N ASN A 245 -3.38 -4.25 7.41
CA ASN A 245 -3.13 -4.13 5.99
C ASN A 245 -2.07 -5.18 5.60
N ILE A 246 -2.53 -6.27 4.99
CA ILE A 246 -1.70 -7.38 4.50
C ILE A 246 -1.51 -7.17 3.00
N GLY A 247 -0.33 -6.70 2.58
CA GLY A 247 -0.16 -6.20 1.21
C GLY A 247 -1.17 -5.08 0.92
N THR A 248 -2.05 -5.28 -0.05
CA THR A 248 -3.13 -4.35 -0.41
C THR A 248 -4.47 -4.67 0.27
N ALA A 249 -4.55 -5.78 1.05
CA ALA A 249 -5.78 -6.22 1.70
C ALA A 249 -6.02 -5.55 3.06
N PRO A 250 -7.08 -4.75 3.24
CA PRO A 250 -7.53 -4.33 4.57
C PRO A 250 -8.36 -5.44 5.20
N VAL A 251 -7.86 -6.09 6.25
CA VAL A 251 -8.53 -7.21 6.91
C VAL A 251 -8.71 -6.89 8.39
N LEU A 252 -9.86 -7.26 8.95
CA LEU A 252 -10.10 -7.24 10.40
C LEU A 252 -9.66 -8.57 10.99
N GLY A 253 -8.97 -8.51 12.12
CA GLY A 253 -8.57 -9.69 12.87
C GLY A 253 -8.74 -9.51 14.36
N LYS A 254 -9.02 -10.61 15.05
CA LYS A 254 -9.13 -10.68 16.50
C LYS A 254 -7.86 -11.30 17.08
N VAL A 255 -7.27 -10.63 18.04
CA VAL A 255 -6.08 -11.12 18.74
C VAL A 255 -6.44 -12.34 19.57
N THR A 256 -5.81 -13.49 19.29
CA THR A 256 -6.05 -14.75 20.01
C THR A 256 -4.96 -15.06 21.01
N LYS A 257 -3.74 -14.55 20.79
CA LYS A 257 -2.62 -14.77 21.71
C LYS A 257 -1.62 -13.62 21.63
N VAL A 258 -1.06 -13.26 22.78
CA VAL A 258 0.00 -12.25 22.91
C VAL A 258 1.12 -12.84 23.75
N LYS A 259 2.36 -12.84 23.21
CA LYS A 259 3.56 -13.24 23.92
C LYS A 259 4.69 -12.28 23.58
N SER A 260 4.91 -11.29 24.43
CA SER A 260 5.87 -10.20 24.17
C SER A 260 5.54 -9.48 22.87
N SER A 261 6.46 -9.43 21.90
CA SER A 261 6.24 -8.87 20.56
C SER A 261 5.47 -9.80 19.62
N ASN A 262 5.39 -11.11 19.94
CA ASN A 262 4.71 -12.08 19.08
C ASN A 262 3.20 -12.08 19.35
N VAL A 263 2.42 -11.83 18.32
CA VAL A 263 0.96 -11.78 18.38
C VAL A 263 0.35 -12.72 17.35
N GLU A 264 -0.58 -13.58 17.79
CA GLU A 264 -1.39 -14.41 16.91
C GLU A 264 -2.76 -13.76 16.72
N ILE A 265 -3.21 -13.66 15.47
CA ILE A 265 -4.44 -12.96 15.11
C ILE A 265 -5.27 -13.85 14.19
N GLU A 266 -6.52 -14.06 14.54
CA GLU A 266 -7.50 -14.73 13.71
C GLU A 266 -8.19 -13.71 12.79
N LEU A 267 -8.01 -13.88 11.49
CA LEU A 267 -8.55 -12.99 10.46
C LEU A 267 -10.02 -13.31 10.19
N ARG A 268 -10.86 -12.29 10.01
CA ARG A 268 -12.27 -12.46 9.62
C ARG A 268 -12.45 -12.97 8.20
N ARG A 269 -11.49 -12.70 7.32
CA ARG A 269 -11.41 -13.26 5.98
C ARG A 269 -9.99 -13.76 5.75
N PRO A 270 -9.84 -14.90 5.05
CA PRO A 270 -8.50 -15.38 4.74
C PRO A 270 -7.75 -14.40 3.86
N ALA A 271 -6.45 -14.43 3.96
CA ALA A 271 -5.55 -13.66 3.10
C ALA A 271 -4.44 -14.59 2.57
N CYS A 272 -3.91 -14.24 1.41
CA CYS A 272 -2.68 -14.81 0.90
C CYS A 272 -1.51 -14.11 1.63
N ILE A 273 -0.82 -14.86 2.50
CA ILE A 273 0.17 -14.32 3.43
C ILE A 273 1.55 -14.80 3.00
N PHE A 274 2.46 -13.83 2.75
CA PHE A 274 3.85 -14.13 2.43
C PHE A 274 4.71 -14.08 3.69
N GLU A 275 5.64 -15.03 3.83
CA GLU A 275 6.66 -15.02 4.88
C GLU A 275 7.49 -13.73 4.82
N ASN A 276 7.87 -13.23 5.97
CA ASN A 276 8.57 -11.95 6.12
C ASN A 276 7.81 -10.73 5.55
N GLY A 277 6.53 -10.92 5.18
CA GLY A 277 5.66 -9.84 4.75
C GLY A 277 5.41 -8.82 5.86
N ARG A 278 5.33 -7.54 5.50
CA ARG A 278 5.03 -6.47 6.47
C ARG A 278 3.54 -6.20 6.52
N VAL A 279 3.04 -6.06 7.73
CA VAL A 279 1.63 -5.81 8.01
C VAL A 279 1.51 -4.54 8.84
N ALA A 280 0.79 -3.54 8.34
CA ALA A 280 0.47 -2.35 9.12
C ALA A 280 -0.71 -2.65 10.05
N ILE A 281 -0.60 -2.19 11.30
CA ILE A 281 -1.54 -2.50 12.37
C ILE A 281 -2.24 -1.21 12.80
N SER A 282 -3.57 -1.21 12.73
CA SER A 282 -4.40 -0.08 13.16
C SER A 282 -5.38 -0.49 14.24
N ARG A 283 -5.57 0.40 15.21
CA ARG A 283 -6.52 0.28 16.33
C ARG A 283 -7.62 1.32 16.19
N ARG A 284 -8.81 1.02 16.63
CA ARG A 284 -9.91 1.99 16.68
C ARG A 284 -9.76 2.87 17.91
N ILE A 285 -9.48 4.15 17.69
CA ILE A 285 -9.34 5.17 18.74
C ILE A 285 -10.31 6.31 18.40
N ALA A 286 -11.17 6.70 19.33
CA ALA A 286 -12.17 7.76 19.14
C ALA A 286 -12.92 7.62 17.80
N GLU A 287 -13.52 6.43 17.56
CA GLU A 287 -14.31 6.08 16.37
C GLU A 287 -13.54 6.05 15.03
N ARG A 288 -12.21 6.23 15.04
CA ARG A 288 -11.36 6.21 13.84
C ARG A 288 -10.28 5.12 13.94
N TRP A 289 -9.95 4.53 12.80
CA TRP A 289 -8.81 3.63 12.71
C TRP A 289 -7.52 4.45 12.67
N ARG A 290 -6.64 4.20 13.65
CA ARG A 290 -5.34 4.87 13.78
C ARG A 290 -4.23 3.85 13.66
N LEU A 291 -3.20 4.19 12.89
CA LEU A 291 -2.00 3.37 12.78
C LEU A 291 -1.27 3.38 14.13
N ILE A 292 -1.03 2.18 14.68
CA ILE A 292 -0.38 2.01 16.00
C ILE A 292 0.94 1.27 15.92
N GLY A 293 1.27 0.68 14.78
CA GLY A 293 2.51 -0.07 14.60
C GLY A 293 2.52 -0.89 13.33
N ALA A 294 3.52 -1.72 13.21
CA ALA A 294 3.64 -2.72 12.16
C ALA A 294 4.13 -4.04 12.72
N GLY A 295 3.90 -5.12 11.98
CA GLY A 295 4.45 -6.43 12.28
C GLY A 295 5.08 -7.07 11.06
N ILE A 296 5.97 -8.01 11.32
CA ILE A 296 6.55 -8.89 10.30
C ILE A 296 5.92 -10.27 10.47
N VAL A 297 5.51 -10.87 9.36
CA VAL A 297 4.96 -12.23 9.35
C VAL A 297 6.08 -13.22 9.69
N GLY A 298 5.84 -14.06 10.72
CA GLY A 298 6.76 -15.10 11.18
C GLY A 298 6.21 -16.50 10.98
#